data_1cef70b7091bb511d060772a9c3995d9
#
_entry.id   1cef70b7091bb511d060772a9c3995d9
#
_cell.length_a   1.000
_cell.length_b   1.000
_cell.length_c   1.000
_cell.angle_alpha   90.00
_cell.angle_beta   90.00
_cell.angle_gamma   90.00
#
_symmetry.space_group_name_H-M   'P 1'
#
loop_
_entity.id
_entity.type
_entity.pdbx_description
1 polymer ?
#
loop_
_entity_poly.entity_id
_entity_poly.type
_entity_poly.pdbx_seq_one_letter_code
_entity_poly.pdbx_strand_id
1 'polypeptide(L)'
;MANDMDNVAPRLTTLCYIEKDGCYLILHHTKKQHDENGDKWIGVGGKFEYGESPEECALREVKEETGLTMLNPRFRGLVTFVSDEWGVEYMHLFTCTEFAGALTDCDEGELVWLSKAELLTKKMWEGDKLFLKALDERNDFFTLKLRYEGENLVESKFG
;
A
#
# COMPACT_ATOMS: atom_id res chain seq x y z
N MET A 1 19.26 26.12 2.43
CA MET A 1 17.81 26.41 2.59
C MET A 1 17.02 25.13 2.47
N ALA A 2 16.10 24.92 3.38
CA ALA A 2 15.20 23.79 3.29
C ALA A 2 14.27 23.96 2.09
N ASN A 3 14.04 22.88 1.36
CA ASN A 3 13.06 22.78 0.30
C ASN A 3 11.65 22.83 0.95
N ASP A 4 10.63 23.27 0.23
CA ASP A 4 9.26 23.28 0.74
C ASP A 4 8.82 21.90 1.23
N MET A 5 9.27 20.82 0.57
CA MET A 5 8.95 19.45 0.98
C MET A 5 9.59 19.06 2.30
N ASP A 6 10.69 19.65 2.69
CA ASP A 6 11.34 19.37 3.97
C ASP A 6 10.50 19.85 5.16
N ASN A 7 9.56 20.75 4.92
CA ASN A 7 8.67 21.31 5.94
C ASN A 7 7.29 20.62 5.97
N VAL A 8 7.04 19.67 5.07
CA VAL A 8 5.78 18.94 5.02
C VAL A 8 5.90 17.74 5.97
N ALA A 9 4.92 17.59 6.85
CA ALA A 9 4.88 16.46 7.76
C ALA A 9 4.80 15.13 6.97
N PRO A 10 5.51 14.09 7.39
CA PRO A 10 5.39 12.79 6.76
C PRO A 10 4.00 12.21 6.97
N ARG A 11 3.53 11.47 5.99
CA ARG A 11 2.24 10.78 6.06
C ARG A 11 2.44 9.39 6.64
N LEU A 12 1.53 8.99 7.51
CA LEU A 12 1.49 7.62 8.05
C LEU A 12 0.33 6.90 7.41
N THR A 13 0.62 5.80 6.75
CA THR A 13 -0.40 5.04 6.01
C THR A 13 -0.28 3.55 6.24
N THR A 14 -1.33 2.82 5.89
CA THR A 14 -1.30 1.37 5.81
C THR A 14 -1.51 0.94 4.37
N LEU A 15 -0.97 -0.22 4.02
CA LEU A 15 -1.16 -0.84 2.73
C LEU A 15 -1.32 -2.34 2.96
N CYS A 16 -2.47 -2.87 2.61
CA CYS A 16 -2.88 -4.22 2.95
C CYS A 16 -3.06 -5.07 1.70
N TYR A 17 -2.50 -6.26 1.72
CA TYR A 17 -2.64 -7.26 0.66
C TYR A 17 -3.39 -8.45 1.23
N ILE A 18 -4.67 -8.56 0.87
CA ILE A 18 -5.55 -9.66 1.29
C ILE A 18 -5.42 -10.75 0.24
N GLU A 19 -5.09 -11.95 0.70
CA GLU A 19 -4.82 -13.09 -0.18
C GLU A 19 -5.91 -14.15 -0.08
N LYS A 20 -6.35 -14.64 -1.24
CA LYS A 20 -7.27 -15.75 -1.36
C LYS A 20 -6.97 -16.52 -2.64
N ASP A 21 -6.82 -17.85 -2.53
CA ASP A 21 -6.60 -18.73 -3.68
C ASP A 21 -5.43 -18.29 -4.59
N GLY A 22 -4.35 -17.82 -3.97
CA GLY A 22 -3.16 -17.35 -4.70
C GLY A 22 -3.29 -15.99 -5.33
N CYS A 23 -4.40 -15.27 -5.08
CA CYS A 23 -4.65 -13.94 -5.60
C CYS A 23 -4.62 -12.91 -4.49
N TYR A 24 -4.22 -11.68 -4.82
CA TYR A 24 -4.37 -10.52 -3.94
C TYR A 24 -5.58 -9.70 -4.36
N LEU A 25 -6.25 -9.09 -3.39
CA LEU A 25 -7.30 -8.11 -3.64
C LEU A 25 -6.62 -6.76 -3.91
N ILE A 26 -6.79 -6.26 -5.11
CA ILE A 26 -6.09 -5.06 -5.57
C ILE A 26 -7.11 -3.98 -5.96
N LEU A 27 -6.78 -2.74 -5.61
CA LEU A 27 -7.54 -1.58 -6.01
C LEU A 27 -6.88 -0.93 -7.23
N HIS A 28 -7.62 -0.86 -8.33
CA HIS A 28 -7.23 -0.07 -9.48
C HIS A 28 -7.80 1.34 -9.30
N HIS A 29 -6.93 2.31 -9.01
CA HIS A 29 -7.32 3.70 -8.85
C HIS A 29 -7.79 4.27 -10.17
N THR A 30 -9.09 4.51 -10.30
CA THR A 30 -9.68 5.03 -11.53
C THR A 30 -10.14 6.48 -11.42
N LYS A 31 -10.16 7.05 -10.22
CA LYS A 31 -10.52 8.45 -10.03
C LYS A 31 -9.44 9.36 -10.60
N LYS A 32 -9.89 10.21 -11.52
CA LYS A 32 -9.03 11.10 -12.30
C LYS A 32 -8.74 12.39 -11.55
N GLN A 33 -8.00 12.32 -10.48
CA GLN A 33 -7.53 13.54 -9.87
C GLN A 33 -6.02 13.52 -9.91
N HIS A 34 -5.40 14.66 -9.75
CA HIS A 34 -3.97 14.75 -9.59
C HIS A 34 -3.62 14.08 -8.26
N ASP A 35 -3.32 12.82 -8.31
CA ASP A 35 -3.18 11.89 -7.21
C ASP A 35 -1.95 11.04 -7.46
N GLU A 36 -1.14 10.81 -6.44
CA GLU A 36 0.08 10.02 -6.55
C GLU A 36 -0.19 8.59 -7.06
N ASN A 37 -1.38 8.04 -6.80
CA ASN A 37 -1.74 6.70 -7.23
C ASN A 37 -2.66 6.66 -8.45
N GLY A 38 -2.82 7.78 -9.16
CA GLY A 38 -3.68 7.86 -10.33
C GLY A 38 -3.40 6.76 -11.35
N ASP A 39 -4.41 5.99 -11.73
CA ASP A 39 -4.35 4.89 -12.68
C ASP A 39 -3.43 3.73 -12.27
N LYS A 40 -3.01 3.67 -11.01
CA LYS A 40 -2.15 2.59 -10.52
C LYS A 40 -2.96 1.50 -9.84
N TRP A 41 -2.39 0.30 -9.84
CA TRP A 41 -2.93 -0.89 -9.18
C TRP A 41 -2.17 -1.08 -7.88
N ILE A 42 -2.86 -0.95 -6.76
CA ILE A 42 -2.24 -0.97 -5.42
C ILE A 42 -3.04 -1.84 -4.46
N GLY A 43 -2.44 -2.18 -3.34
CA GLY A 43 -3.17 -2.78 -2.21
C GLY A 43 -4.19 -1.81 -1.61
N VAL A 44 -4.96 -2.26 -0.65
CA VAL A 44 -5.96 -1.45 0.03
C VAL A 44 -5.41 -0.91 1.34
N GLY A 45 -5.82 0.29 1.72
CA GLY A 45 -5.34 0.94 2.93
C GLY A 45 -5.54 2.44 2.85
N GLY A 46 -4.97 3.16 3.79
CA GLY A 46 -5.10 4.62 3.81
C GLY A 46 -4.39 5.24 4.98
N LYS A 47 -4.71 6.50 5.22
CA LYS A 47 -4.05 7.31 6.25
C LYS A 47 -4.53 6.98 7.65
N PHE A 48 -3.62 7.03 8.61
CA PHE A 48 -3.96 6.92 10.03
C PHE A 48 -4.87 8.07 10.43
N GLU A 49 -5.85 7.75 11.26
CA GLU A 49 -6.59 8.76 12.00
C GLU A 49 -5.91 8.99 13.35
N TYR A 50 -6.25 10.09 13.99
CA TYR A 50 -5.64 10.47 15.26
C TYR A 50 -5.73 9.34 16.29
N GLY A 51 -4.57 8.95 16.80
CA GLY A 51 -4.47 7.95 17.87
C GLY A 51 -4.61 6.50 17.43
N GLU A 52 -4.74 6.22 16.14
CA GLU A 52 -4.80 4.83 15.68
C GLU A 52 -3.44 4.14 15.73
N SER A 53 -3.45 2.87 16.13
CA SER A 53 -2.31 1.98 15.90
C SER A 53 -2.28 1.56 14.42
N PRO A 54 -1.16 1.00 13.94
CA PRO A 54 -1.12 0.44 12.58
C PRO A 54 -2.22 -0.59 12.32
N GLU A 55 -2.48 -1.48 13.27
CA GLU A 55 -3.51 -2.52 13.16
C GLU A 55 -4.91 -1.92 13.10
N GLU A 56 -5.19 -0.92 13.93
CA GLU A 56 -6.49 -0.25 13.93
C GLU A 56 -6.75 0.47 12.60
N CYS A 57 -5.74 1.15 12.07
CA CYS A 57 -5.85 1.82 10.78
C CYS A 57 -6.09 0.79 9.66
N ALA A 58 -5.33 -0.30 9.65
CA ALA A 58 -5.48 -1.34 8.64
C ALA A 58 -6.88 -1.95 8.64
N LEU A 59 -7.38 -2.30 9.82
CA LEU A 59 -8.73 -2.88 9.96
C LEU A 59 -9.80 -1.91 9.48
N ARG A 60 -9.71 -0.64 9.89
CA ARG A 60 -10.69 0.38 9.53
C ARG A 60 -10.69 0.67 8.01
N GLU A 61 -9.51 0.91 7.45
CA GLU A 61 -9.39 1.24 6.03
C GLU A 61 -9.83 0.10 5.13
N VAL A 62 -9.45 -1.14 5.46
CA VAL A 62 -9.89 -2.30 4.68
C VAL A 62 -11.42 -2.43 4.74
N LYS A 63 -12.01 -2.24 5.92
CA LYS A 63 -13.48 -2.31 6.07
C LYS A 63 -14.17 -1.24 5.25
N GLU A 64 -13.68 -0.01 5.31
CA GLU A 64 -14.26 1.12 4.57
C GLU A 64 -14.14 0.94 3.05
N GLU A 65 -12.97 0.51 2.58
CA GLU A 65 -12.72 0.40 1.14
C GLU A 65 -13.31 -0.85 0.50
N THR A 66 -13.35 -1.96 1.24
CA THR A 66 -13.69 -3.26 0.65
C THR A 66 -14.95 -3.91 1.20
N GLY A 67 -15.39 -3.52 2.39
CA GLY A 67 -16.46 -4.21 3.12
C GLY A 67 -15.97 -5.43 3.90
N LEU A 68 -14.72 -5.83 3.73
CA LEU A 68 -14.17 -7.01 4.40
C LEU A 68 -13.63 -6.67 5.78
N THR A 69 -13.75 -7.64 6.71
CA THR A 69 -13.12 -7.58 8.02
C THR A 69 -11.95 -8.56 8.03
N MET A 70 -10.73 -8.03 8.14
CA MET A 70 -9.54 -8.88 8.25
C MET A 70 -9.52 -9.59 9.61
N LEU A 71 -9.14 -10.85 9.59
CA LEU A 71 -8.96 -11.67 10.79
C LEU A 71 -7.46 -11.96 10.90
N ASN A 72 -6.85 -11.62 12.03
CA ASN A 72 -5.43 -11.85 12.30
C ASN A 72 -4.48 -11.29 11.20
N PRO A 73 -4.60 -10.03 10.83
CA PRO A 73 -3.67 -9.45 9.86
C PRO A 73 -2.24 -9.44 10.43
N ARG A 74 -1.26 -9.64 9.55
CA ARG A 74 0.16 -9.65 9.93
C ARG A 74 0.83 -8.36 9.48
N PHE A 75 1.50 -7.70 10.40
CA PHE A 75 2.34 -6.55 10.08
C PHE A 75 3.66 -7.06 9.52
N ARG A 76 3.89 -6.86 8.22
CA ARG A 76 4.96 -7.49 7.49
C ARG A 76 6.19 -6.62 7.29
N GLY A 77 6.01 -5.34 7.23
CA GLY A 77 7.14 -4.45 6.97
C GLY A 77 6.76 -2.98 6.99
N LEU A 78 7.77 -2.12 7.00
CA LEU A 78 7.62 -0.68 6.93
C LEU A 78 8.39 -0.16 5.73
N VAL A 79 7.68 0.52 4.83
CA VAL A 79 8.28 1.12 3.65
C VAL A 79 8.35 2.63 3.82
N THR A 80 9.55 3.17 3.67
CA THR A 80 9.77 4.61 3.65
C THR A 80 9.77 5.08 2.20
N PHE A 81 8.70 5.74 1.79
CA PHE A 81 8.52 6.29 0.45
C PHE A 81 8.95 7.75 0.48
N VAL A 82 9.95 8.10 -0.32
CA VAL A 82 10.46 9.48 -0.41
C VAL A 82 10.28 9.98 -1.84
N SER A 83 9.55 11.06 -1.99
CA SER A 83 9.22 11.63 -3.30
C SER A 83 9.51 13.12 -3.33
N ASP A 84 10.10 13.60 -4.42
CA ASP A 84 10.29 15.04 -4.65
C ASP A 84 8.96 15.75 -4.93
N GLU A 85 7.95 15.00 -5.36
CA GLU A 85 6.62 15.54 -5.68
C GLU A 85 5.62 15.38 -4.53
N TRP A 86 5.64 14.22 -3.84
CA TRP A 86 4.60 13.86 -2.85
C TRP A 86 5.07 13.88 -1.41
N GLY A 87 6.36 14.13 -1.16
CA GLY A 87 6.93 14.14 0.19
C GLY A 87 7.26 12.75 0.69
N VAL A 88 7.21 12.58 2.01
CA VAL A 88 7.57 11.32 2.67
C VAL A 88 6.34 10.62 3.20
N GLU A 89 6.29 9.33 2.98
CA GLU A 89 5.21 8.47 3.47
C GLU A 89 5.81 7.22 4.11
N TYR A 90 5.34 6.91 5.32
CA TYR A 90 5.70 5.67 6.00
C TYR A 90 4.54 4.71 5.86
N MET A 91 4.70 3.75 4.95
CA MET A 91 3.66 2.75 4.63
C MET A 91 3.85 1.51 5.48
N HIS A 92 2.83 1.18 6.25
CA HIS A 92 2.81 -0.01 7.10
C HIS A 92 2.16 -1.15 6.32
N LEU A 93 2.96 -2.14 5.94
CA LEU A 93 2.50 -3.25 5.08
C LEU A 93 1.88 -4.36 5.91
N PHE A 94 0.69 -4.76 5.51
CA PHE A 94 -0.03 -5.89 6.12
C PHE A 94 -0.37 -6.93 5.07
N THR A 95 -0.37 -8.20 5.49
CA THR A 95 -0.95 -9.29 4.70
C THR A 95 -1.99 -10.00 5.55
N CYS A 96 -2.98 -10.60 4.90
CA CYS A 96 -4.07 -11.30 5.58
C CYS A 96 -4.61 -12.39 4.68
N THR A 97 -4.79 -13.59 5.24
CA THR A 97 -5.36 -14.72 4.50
C THR A 97 -6.75 -15.12 5.01
N GLU A 98 -7.16 -14.56 6.15
CA GLU A 98 -8.46 -14.86 6.75
C GLU A 98 -9.28 -13.59 6.87
N PHE A 99 -10.50 -13.62 6.37
CA PHE A 99 -11.36 -12.45 6.40
C PHE A 99 -12.84 -12.89 6.38
N ALA A 100 -13.70 -11.99 6.80
CA ALA A 100 -15.15 -12.18 6.80
C ALA A 100 -15.82 -11.04 6.04
N GLY A 101 -17.08 -11.23 5.67
CA GLY A 101 -17.86 -10.22 4.98
C GLY A 101 -17.87 -10.41 3.48
N ALA A 102 -18.43 -9.45 2.78
CA ALA A 102 -18.54 -9.47 1.33
C ALA A 102 -18.03 -8.15 0.75
N LEU A 103 -17.46 -8.23 -0.45
CA LEU A 103 -16.98 -7.05 -1.15
C LEU A 103 -18.11 -6.07 -1.43
N THR A 104 -17.82 -4.80 -1.20
CA THR A 104 -18.69 -3.67 -1.58
C THR A 104 -17.97 -2.85 -2.64
N ASP A 105 -18.69 -1.95 -3.29
CA ASP A 105 -18.08 -1.04 -4.24
C ASP A 105 -17.14 -0.07 -3.51
N CYS A 106 -16.02 0.25 -4.15
CA CYS A 106 -15.07 1.21 -3.62
C CYS A 106 -15.16 2.52 -4.39
N ASP A 107 -15.27 3.63 -3.66
CA ASP A 107 -15.39 4.95 -4.28
C ASP A 107 -14.14 5.41 -5.02
N GLU A 108 -12.99 4.84 -4.69
CA GLU A 108 -11.70 5.26 -5.25
C GLU A 108 -11.30 4.51 -6.52
N GLY A 109 -12.03 3.47 -6.86
CA GLY A 109 -11.71 2.68 -8.04
C GLY A 109 -12.36 1.32 -8.04
N GLU A 110 -11.76 0.39 -8.74
CA GLU A 110 -12.26 -0.96 -8.92
C GLU A 110 -11.44 -1.97 -8.12
N LEU A 111 -12.13 -2.83 -7.38
CA LEU A 111 -11.50 -3.92 -6.63
C LEU A 111 -11.49 -5.19 -7.47
N VAL A 112 -10.30 -5.77 -7.64
CA VAL A 112 -10.10 -6.95 -8.47
C VAL A 112 -9.20 -7.94 -7.77
N TRP A 113 -9.57 -9.22 -7.79
CA TRP A 113 -8.69 -10.30 -7.38
C TRP A 113 -7.74 -10.61 -8.52
N LEU A 114 -6.44 -10.42 -8.29
CA LEU A 114 -5.41 -10.68 -9.29
C LEU A 114 -4.43 -11.73 -8.78
N SER A 115 -4.02 -12.65 -9.65
CA SER A 115 -2.90 -13.52 -9.32
C SER A 115 -1.65 -12.67 -9.09
N LYS A 116 -0.72 -13.17 -8.32
CA LYS A 116 0.54 -12.44 -8.05
C LYS A 116 1.30 -12.15 -9.35
N ALA A 117 1.26 -13.07 -10.30
CA ALA A 117 1.90 -12.89 -11.61
C ALA A 117 1.22 -11.78 -12.43
N GLU A 118 -0.10 -11.78 -12.48
CA GLU A 118 -0.86 -10.75 -13.18
C GLU A 118 -0.64 -9.37 -12.58
N LEU A 119 -0.59 -9.28 -11.26
CA LEU A 119 -0.36 -8.02 -10.56
C LEU A 119 0.92 -7.35 -11.03
N LEU A 120 2.00 -8.13 -11.20
CA LEU A 120 3.29 -7.60 -11.63
C LEU A 120 3.29 -7.03 -13.06
N THR A 121 2.25 -7.31 -13.85
CA THR A 121 2.10 -6.75 -15.21
C THR A 121 1.35 -5.43 -15.22
N LYS A 122 0.78 -5.03 -14.10
CA LYS A 122 -0.05 -3.83 -14.01
C LYS A 122 0.79 -2.59 -13.73
N LYS A 123 0.22 -1.43 -14.03
CA LYS A 123 0.85 -0.15 -13.72
C LYS A 123 0.89 0.04 -12.21
N MET A 124 2.07 0.22 -11.67
CA MET A 124 2.29 0.48 -10.24
C MET A 124 3.58 1.27 -10.05
N TRP A 125 3.81 1.75 -8.84
CA TRP A 125 5.09 2.30 -8.49
C TRP A 125 6.15 1.21 -8.60
N GLU A 126 7.31 1.50 -9.18
CA GLU A 126 8.37 0.50 -9.39
C GLU A 126 8.81 -0.18 -8.09
N GLY A 127 8.87 0.57 -7.00
CA GLY A 127 9.26 0.03 -5.70
C GLY A 127 8.25 -0.95 -5.12
N ASP A 128 7.00 -0.89 -5.54
CA ASP A 128 5.97 -1.83 -5.07
C ASP A 128 6.33 -3.26 -5.48
N LYS A 129 6.98 -3.44 -6.63
CA LYS A 129 7.45 -4.75 -7.08
C LYS A 129 8.46 -5.34 -6.13
N LEU A 130 9.28 -4.50 -5.51
CA LEU A 130 10.32 -4.94 -4.57
C LEU A 130 9.70 -5.46 -3.29
N PHE A 131 8.74 -4.73 -2.69
CA PHE A 131 8.15 -5.23 -1.46
C PHE A 131 7.15 -6.36 -1.72
N LEU A 132 6.49 -6.40 -2.89
CA LEU A 132 5.65 -7.55 -3.26
C LEU A 132 6.48 -8.83 -3.32
N LYS A 133 7.67 -8.74 -3.90
CA LYS A 133 8.61 -9.87 -3.93
C LYS A 133 9.05 -10.27 -2.53
N ALA A 134 9.36 -9.29 -1.68
CA ALA A 134 9.75 -9.55 -0.29
C ALA A 134 8.61 -10.21 0.49
N LEU A 135 7.37 -9.76 0.30
CA LEU A 135 6.20 -10.38 0.94
C LEU A 135 6.03 -11.85 0.54
N ASP A 136 6.37 -12.18 -0.69
CA ASP A 136 6.25 -13.54 -1.21
C ASP A 136 7.39 -14.45 -0.76
N GLU A 137 8.61 -13.93 -0.65
CA GLU A 137 9.82 -14.70 -0.39
C GLU A 137 10.29 -14.71 1.07
N ARG A 138 9.86 -13.74 1.88
CA ARG A 138 10.33 -13.57 3.26
C ARG A 138 9.19 -13.73 4.26
N ASN A 139 9.53 -14.28 5.42
CA ASN A 139 8.60 -14.39 6.55
C ASN A 139 8.95 -13.44 7.70
N ASP A 140 10.16 -12.88 7.70
CA ASP A 140 10.59 -11.92 8.70
C ASP A 140 10.06 -10.52 8.40
N PHE A 141 9.99 -9.69 9.44
CA PHE A 141 9.68 -8.28 9.29
C PHE A 141 10.83 -7.58 8.57
N PHE A 142 10.51 -6.67 7.66
CA PHE A 142 11.55 -5.94 6.92
C PHE A 142 11.23 -4.45 6.84
N THR A 143 12.28 -3.66 6.58
CA THR A 143 12.12 -2.26 6.21
C THR A 143 12.70 -2.05 4.83
N LEU A 144 12.11 -1.13 4.08
CA LEU A 144 12.54 -0.83 2.72
C LEU A 144 12.40 0.68 2.50
N LYS A 145 13.49 1.31 2.08
CA LYS A 145 13.46 2.72 1.68
C LYS A 145 13.43 2.81 0.16
N LEU A 146 12.52 3.63 -0.35
CA LEU A 146 12.35 3.89 -1.78
C LEU A 146 12.40 5.40 -2.00
N ARG A 147 13.28 5.86 -2.88
CA ARG A 147 13.36 7.28 -3.23
C ARG A 147 13.08 7.47 -4.71
N TYR A 148 12.19 8.40 -4.99
CA TYR A 148 11.70 8.71 -6.34
C TYR A 148 12.02 10.13 -6.75
N GLU A 149 12.34 10.30 -8.03
CA GLU A 149 12.32 11.59 -8.71
C GLU A 149 11.22 11.50 -9.77
N GLY A 150 10.13 12.24 -9.57
CA GLY A 150 8.91 12.04 -10.33
C GLY A 150 8.40 10.62 -10.11
N GLU A 151 8.18 9.89 -11.19
CA GLU A 151 7.77 8.48 -11.11
C GLU A 151 8.95 7.50 -11.23
N ASN A 152 10.18 8.01 -11.29
CA ASN A 152 11.37 7.17 -11.45
C ASN A 152 11.97 6.79 -10.10
N LEU A 153 12.07 5.50 -9.85
CA LEU A 153 12.75 4.98 -8.66
C LEU A 153 14.26 5.16 -8.84
N VAL A 154 14.87 6.00 -8.01
CA VAL A 154 16.30 6.32 -8.10
C VAL A 154 17.13 5.68 -7.01
N GLU A 155 16.51 5.20 -5.93
CA GLU A 155 17.21 4.51 -4.85
C GLU A 155 16.26 3.54 -4.17
N SER A 156 16.76 2.35 -3.86
CA SER A 156 16.04 1.37 -3.04
C SER A 156 17.02 0.69 -2.11
N LYS A 157 16.61 0.49 -0.86
CA LYS A 157 17.46 -0.12 0.15
C LYS A 157 16.63 -0.85 1.19
N PHE A 158 16.88 -2.17 1.31
CA PHE A 158 16.42 -2.95 2.45
C PHE A 158 17.35 -2.68 3.63
N GLY A 159 16.79 -2.45 4.79
CA GLY A 159 17.63 -2.12 5.94
C GLY A 159 17.03 -2.44 7.27
#